data_6e98089bd0ffa653ef1f0748abd86ff8
#
_entry.id   6e98089bd0ffa653ef1f0748abd86ff8
#
_cell.length_a   1.000
_cell.length_b   1.000
_cell.length_c   1.000
_cell.angle_alpha   90.00
_cell.angle_beta   90.00
_cell.angle_gamma   90.00
#
_symmetry.space_group_name_H-M   'P 1'
#
loop_
_entity.id
_entity.type
_entity.pdbx_description
1 polymer ?
#
loop_
_entity_poly.entity_id
_entity_poly.type
_entity_poly.pdbx_seq_one_letter_code
_entity_poly.pdbx_strand_id
1 'polypeptide(L)'
;VKSIILLSRIFNSIYYRLFKTHRLKRLLYFVSGGQHYKNKHYSKKLHNSLKDVNNRTDISDHLNLIFNTTINAEPRLIVELGTRGGDSTKSLLAAAAYCDSTVLSIDIEDCSNYVSSKYWYFIKDDDISFAKKGFLDWCKEKSMRPEADIVFIDTSHLYEHTKKEIESWSKFLSKEGFLIFHDTNMGKGAYARNDGSIGIGWDNKRGVIRAIEEFMGKSYDENTYFCDTSAGYNLIHFPNCNGLTIIKKRISR
;
A
#
# COMPACT_ATOMS: atom_id res chain seq x y z
N VAL A 1 6.65 -22.41 -23.61
CA VAL A 1 7.39 -21.51 -22.72
C VAL A 1 8.29 -20.57 -23.51
N LYS A 2 9.13 -21.04 -24.45
CA LYS A 2 10.03 -20.20 -25.28
C LYS A 2 9.26 -19.21 -26.17
N SER A 3 8.10 -19.58 -26.71
CA SER A 3 7.26 -18.73 -27.56
C SER A 3 6.61 -17.58 -26.79
N ILE A 4 6.21 -17.80 -25.54
CA ILE A 4 5.62 -16.77 -24.67
C ILE A 4 6.68 -15.73 -24.28
N ILE A 5 7.92 -16.19 -24.03
CA ILE A 5 9.05 -15.30 -23.71
C ILE A 5 9.43 -14.43 -24.91
N LEU A 6 9.35 -14.97 -26.12
CA LEU A 6 9.64 -14.23 -27.35
C LEU A 6 8.57 -13.18 -27.64
N LEU A 7 7.29 -13.52 -27.50
CA LEU A 7 6.17 -12.59 -27.64
C LEU A 7 6.23 -11.45 -26.62
N SER A 8 6.58 -11.75 -25.38
CA SER A 8 6.75 -10.71 -24.35
C SER A 8 7.90 -9.74 -24.66
N ARG A 9 9.01 -10.25 -25.25
CA ARG A 9 10.14 -9.41 -25.67
C ARG A 9 9.79 -8.51 -26.86
N ILE A 10 9.05 -9.04 -27.85
CA ILE A 10 8.58 -8.25 -29.00
C ILE A 10 7.58 -7.19 -28.55
N PHE A 11 6.62 -7.53 -27.71
CA PHE A 11 5.65 -6.59 -27.16
C PHE A 11 6.32 -5.48 -26.36
N ASN A 12 7.31 -5.80 -25.53
CA ASN A 12 8.09 -4.84 -24.78
C ASN A 12 8.93 -3.92 -25.67
N SER A 13 9.50 -4.44 -26.75
CA SER A 13 10.30 -3.65 -27.71
C SER A 13 9.44 -2.64 -28.47
N ILE A 14 8.27 -3.08 -28.98
CA ILE A 14 7.30 -2.22 -29.66
C ILE A 14 6.73 -1.18 -28.70
N TYR A 15 6.42 -1.61 -27.50
CA TYR A 15 5.91 -0.78 -26.43
C TYR A 15 6.91 0.31 -26.00
N TYR A 16 8.19 -0.05 -25.83
CA TYR A 16 9.27 0.89 -25.52
C TYR A 16 9.46 1.97 -26.59
N ARG A 17 9.17 1.64 -27.86
CA ARG A 17 9.26 2.61 -28.98
C ARG A 17 8.06 3.55 -29.06
N LEU A 18 6.86 3.07 -28.72
CA LEU A 18 5.62 3.84 -28.82
C LEU A 18 5.38 4.78 -27.65
N PHE A 19 5.89 4.43 -26.46
CA PHE A 19 5.59 5.16 -25.24
C PHE A 19 6.86 5.59 -24.49
N LYS A 20 7.53 6.59 -25.02
CA LYS A 20 8.75 7.19 -24.44
C LYS A 20 8.57 7.87 -23.07
N THR A 21 7.37 7.95 -22.52
CA THR A 21 7.14 8.62 -21.25
C THR A 21 7.33 7.68 -20.07
N HIS A 22 8.18 8.07 -19.13
CA HIS A 22 8.45 7.36 -17.87
C HIS A 22 7.16 6.96 -17.10
N ARG A 23 6.10 7.75 -17.25
CA ARG A 23 4.82 7.58 -16.55
C ARG A 23 4.04 6.34 -16.97
N LEU A 24 3.98 6.06 -18.27
CA LEU A 24 3.26 4.88 -18.78
C LEU A 24 4.06 3.59 -18.53
N LYS A 25 5.39 3.67 -18.53
CA LYS A 25 6.28 2.57 -18.13
C LYS A 25 6.03 2.14 -16.67
N ARG A 26 5.81 3.10 -15.77
CA ARG A 26 5.49 2.84 -14.37
C ARG A 26 4.11 2.16 -14.20
N LEU A 27 3.09 2.62 -14.94
CA LEU A 27 1.74 2.04 -14.85
C LEU A 27 1.69 0.58 -15.32
N LEU A 28 2.43 0.25 -16.39
CA LEU A 28 2.47 -1.11 -16.94
C LEU A 28 3.41 -2.05 -16.19
N TYR A 29 4.41 -1.52 -15.54
CA TYR A 29 5.16 -2.28 -14.56
C TYR A 29 4.22 -2.79 -13.45
N PHE A 30 3.25 -2.00 -13.05
CA PHE A 30 2.17 -2.38 -12.16
C PHE A 30 1.32 -3.55 -12.70
N VAL A 31 0.86 -3.44 -13.95
CA VAL A 31 -0.02 -4.43 -14.60
C VAL A 31 0.70 -5.75 -14.88
N SER A 32 2.03 -5.71 -15.12
CA SER A 32 2.83 -6.92 -15.44
C SER A 32 3.31 -7.70 -14.21
N GLY A 33 2.87 -7.32 -12.98
CA GLY A 33 3.29 -8.01 -11.75
C GLY A 33 4.79 -7.97 -11.49
N GLY A 34 5.48 -6.94 -11.95
CA GLY A 34 6.89 -6.71 -11.65
C GLY A 34 7.89 -7.71 -12.22
N GLN A 35 7.48 -8.61 -13.13
CA GLN A 35 8.34 -9.70 -13.61
C GLN A 35 9.56 -9.27 -14.44
N HIS A 36 9.70 -7.99 -14.79
CA HIS A 36 10.75 -7.55 -15.71
C HIS A 36 11.97 -6.85 -15.08
N TYR A 37 11.95 -6.56 -13.80
CA TYR A 37 13.16 -6.06 -13.13
C TYR A 37 13.92 -7.21 -12.49
N LYS A 38 14.74 -7.91 -13.28
CA LYS A 38 15.80 -8.82 -12.79
C LYS A 38 16.93 -8.00 -12.14
N ASN A 39 16.63 -7.17 -11.20
CA ASN A 39 17.64 -6.62 -10.34
C ASN A 39 17.77 -7.54 -9.12
N LYS A 40 18.75 -8.47 -9.18
CA LYS A 40 19.05 -9.43 -8.10
C LYS A 40 19.17 -8.77 -6.70
N HIS A 41 19.43 -7.48 -6.67
CA HIS A 41 19.55 -6.71 -5.43
C HIS A 41 18.20 -6.47 -4.75
N TYR A 42 17.13 -6.16 -5.50
CA TYR A 42 15.81 -5.89 -4.93
C TYR A 42 15.22 -7.14 -4.28
N SER A 43 15.20 -8.25 -5.01
CA SER A 43 14.62 -9.50 -4.50
C SER A 43 15.39 -10.03 -3.28
N LYS A 44 16.70 -9.75 -3.16
CA LYS A 44 17.52 -10.18 -2.02
C LYS A 44 17.21 -9.37 -0.76
N LYS A 45 17.02 -8.04 -0.88
CA LYS A 45 16.63 -7.19 0.27
C LYS A 45 15.25 -7.56 0.79
N LEU A 46 14.25 -7.67 -0.08
CA LEU A 46 12.91 -8.09 0.29
C LEU A 46 12.92 -9.50 0.88
N HIS A 47 13.58 -10.45 0.22
CA HIS A 47 13.69 -11.83 0.71
C HIS A 47 14.34 -11.90 2.10
N ASN A 48 15.38 -11.11 2.35
CA ASN A 48 16.02 -11.07 3.68
C ASN A 48 15.11 -10.43 4.73
N SER A 49 14.33 -9.41 4.38
CA SER A 49 13.38 -8.76 5.29
C SER A 49 12.15 -9.61 5.58
N LEU A 50 11.79 -10.50 4.65
CA LEU A 50 10.61 -11.39 4.79
C LEU A 50 11.01 -12.80 5.25
N LYS A 51 12.27 -13.10 5.50
CA LYS A 51 12.73 -14.42 5.97
C LYS A 51 12.07 -14.87 7.28
N ASP A 52 11.68 -13.92 8.12
CA ASP A 52 11.02 -14.19 9.39
C ASP A 52 9.51 -14.42 9.26
N VAL A 53 8.95 -14.19 8.08
CA VAL A 53 7.52 -14.50 7.78
C VAL A 53 7.42 -15.98 7.42
N ASN A 54 7.57 -16.84 8.43
CA ASN A 54 7.51 -18.30 8.26
C ASN A 54 6.08 -18.82 8.02
N ASN A 55 5.05 -18.02 8.30
CA ASN A 55 3.67 -18.39 8.13
C ASN A 55 3.01 -17.49 7.07
N ARG A 56 2.19 -18.09 6.22
CA ARG A 56 1.37 -17.34 5.26
C ARG A 56 0.33 -16.54 6.03
N THR A 57 0.37 -15.23 5.89
CA THR A 57 -0.60 -14.29 6.47
C THR A 57 -1.57 -13.79 5.41
N ASP A 58 -2.58 -13.06 5.83
CA ASP A 58 -3.61 -12.45 4.98
C ASP A 58 -3.06 -11.39 4.00
N ILE A 59 -1.84 -10.90 4.22
CA ILE A 59 -1.18 -9.91 3.36
C ILE A 59 -0.01 -10.48 2.54
N SER A 60 0.39 -11.74 2.77
CA SER A 60 1.63 -12.30 2.23
C SER A 60 1.77 -12.18 0.72
N ASP A 61 0.68 -12.38 -0.04
CA ASP A 61 0.70 -12.33 -1.51
C ASP A 61 0.90 -10.89 -2.03
N HIS A 62 0.65 -9.89 -1.21
CA HIS A 62 0.77 -8.48 -1.55
C HIS A 62 2.10 -7.83 -1.17
N LEU A 63 2.92 -8.46 -0.30
CA LEU A 63 4.15 -7.86 0.20
C LEU A 63 5.13 -7.46 -0.91
N ASN A 64 5.27 -8.30 -1.94
CA ASN A 64 6.09 -7.98 -3.11
C ASN A 64 5.54 -6.78 -3.90
N LEU A 65 4.22 -6.66 -4.01
CA LEU A 65 3.56 -5.58 -4.72
C LEU A 65 3.71 -4.26 -3.95
N ILE A 66 3.52 -4.30 -2.63
CA ILE A 66 3.73 -3.16 -1.73
C ILE A 66 5.18 -2.66 -1.84
N PHE A 67 6.16 -3.57 -1.74
CA PHE A 67 7.58 -3.25 -1.90
C PHE A 67 7.86 -2.58 -3.25
N ASN A 68 7.43 -3.19 -4.35
CA ASN A 68 7.68 -2.68 -5.69
C ASN A 68 6.98 -1.34 -5.96
N THR A 69 5.76 -1.17 -5.44
CA THR A 69 5.05 0.12 -5.50
C THR A 69 5.83 1.19 -4.79
N THR A 70 6.31 0.87 -3.60
CA THR A 70 7.07 1.81 -2.77
C THR A 70 8.37 2.22 -3.43
N ILE A 71 9.20 1.30 -3.92
CA ILE A 71 10.47 1.68 -4.57
C ILE A 71 10.26 2.47 -5.87
N ASN A 72 9.18 2.19 -6.61
CA ASN A 72 8.86 2.92 -7.83
C ASN A 72 8.29 4.32 -7.58
N ALA A 73 7.74 4.55 -6.40
CA ALA A 73 7.30 5.88 -5.96
C ALA A 73 8.48 6.78 -5.58
N GLU A 74 9.65 6.20 -5.26
CA GLU A 74 10.83 6.92 -4.75
C GLU A 74 10.43 7.88 -3.59
N PRO A 75 9.76 7.35 -2.54
CA PRO A 75 9.16 8.18 -1.51
C PRO A 75 10.22 8.83 -0.62
N ARG A 76 9.89 9.93 0.01
CA ARG A 76 10.61 10.50 1.16
C ARG A 76 9.98 10.07 2.47
N LEU A 77 8.64 10.09 2.51
CA LEU A 77 7.84 9.70 3.66
C LEU A 77 6.78 8.69 3.26
N ILE A 78 6.79 7.56 3.96
CA ILE A 78 5.78 6.51 3.93
C ILE A 78 5.06 6.57 5.27
N VAL A 79 3.74 6.69 5.24
CA VAL A 79 2.90 6.59 6.43
C VAL A 79 2.17 5.25 6.39
N GLU A 80 2.21 4.50 7.48
CA GLU A 80 1.50 3.25 7.67
C GLU A 80 0.48 3.43 8.81
N LEU A 81 -0.77 3.14 8.51
CA LEU A 81 -1.88 3.13 9.45
C LEU A 81 -2.24 1.68 9.76
N GLY A 82 -2.03 1.26 11.00
CA GLY A 82 -2.11 -0.14 11.42
C GLY A 82 -0.80 -0.90 11.18
N THR A 83 -0.15 -1.30 12.27
CA THR A 83 1.15 -2.02 12.26
C THR A 83 0.95 -3.49 12.59
N ARG A 84 0.07 -3.78 13.56
CA ARG A 84 -0.21 -5.13 14.04
C ARG A 84 1.08 -5.96 14.25
N GLY A 85 1.26 -7.08 13.54
CA GLY A 85 2.46 -7.95 13.60
C GLY A 85 3.67 -7.47 12.81
N GLY A 86 3.56 -6.36 12.08
CA GLY A 86 4.66 -5.75 11.33
C GLY A 86 4.98 -6.40 9.98
N ASP A 87 4.08 -7.17 9.39
CA ASP A 87 4.34 -7.83 8.09
C ASP A 87 4.42 -6.80 6.96
N SER A 88 3.44 -5.90 6.84
CA SER A 88 3.48 -4.76 5.94
C SER A 88 4.66 -3.84 6.24
N THR A 89 4.90 -3.56 7.53
CA THR A 89 6.00 -2.72 8.02
C THR A 89 7.35 -3.23 7.52
N LYS A 90 7.62 -4.55 7.58
CA LYS A 90 8.86 -5.14 7.07
C LYS A 90 9.04 -4.89 5.57
N SER A 91 7.98 -5.01 4.79
CA SER A 91 8.00 -4.74 3.35
C SER A 91 8.26 -3.26 3.04
N LEU A 92 7.59 -2.36 3.75
CA LEU A 92 7.77 -0.90 3.64
C LEU A 92 9.19 -0.48 4.06
N LEU A 93 9.71 -1.06 5.15
CA LEU A 93 11.08 -0.79 5.62
C LEU A 93 12.16 -1.31 4.67
N ALA A 94 11.92 -2.47 4.04
CA ALA A 94 12.84 -2.97 3.02
C ALA A 94 12.93 -2.00 1.83
N ALA A 95 11.80 -1.43 1.41
CA ALA A 95 11.76 -0.42 0.36
C ALA A 95 12.37 0.91 0.83
N ALA A 96 12.05 1.35 2.05
CA ALA A 96 12.61 2.56 2.64
C ALA A 96 14.14 2.51 2.75
N ALA A 97 14.69 1.37 3.16
CA ALA A 97 16.15 1.16 3.19
C ALA A 97 16.80 1.22 1.81
N TYR A 98 16.03 0.96 0.75
CA TYR A 98 16.49 1.08 -0.63
C TYR A 98 16.45 2.52 -1.14
N CYS A 99 15.36 3.25 -0.82
CA CYS A 99 15.11 4.62 -1.28
C CYS A 99 15.70 5.70 -0.36
N ASP A 100 16.30 5.30 0.79
CA ASP A 100 16.70 6.20 1.89
C ASP A 100 15.53 7.04 2.40
N SER A 101 14.38 6.37 2.62
CA SER A 101 13.10 6.98 3.00
C SER A 101 12.81 6.78 4.48
N THR A 102 11.84 7.52 5.00
CA THR A 102 11.31 7.35 6.35
C THR A 102 9.97 6.62 6.32
N VAL A 103 9.77 5.67 7.22
CA VAL A 103 8.48 5.04 7.53
C VAL A 103 7.99 5.54 8.87
N LEU A 104 6.79 6.08 8.89
CA LEU A 104 6.04 6.46 10.09
C LEU A 104 4.85 5.52 10.22
N SER A 105 4.87 4.65 11.22
CA SER A 105 3.76 3.76 11.52
C SER A 105 2.97 4.27 12.71
N ILE A 106 1.65 4.21 12.62
CA ILE A 106 0.71 4.65 13.66
C ILE A 106 -0.22 3.50 13.97
N ASP A 107 -0.36 3.15 15.26
CA ASP A 107 -1.25 2.12 15.74
C ASP A 107 -1.78 2.48 17.12
N ILE A 108 -3.03 2.09 17.42
CA ILE A 108 -3.64 2.26 18.75
C ILE A 108 -3.00 1.34 19.80
N GLU A 109 -2.42 0.21 19.37
CA GLU A 109 -1.67 -0.70 20.22
C GLU A 109 -0.17 -0.39 20.17
N ASP A 110 0.57 -0.80 21.18
CA ASP A 110 2.03 -0.63 21.19
C ASP A 110 2.71 -1.73 20.38
N CYS A 111 3.04 -1.40 19.13
CA CYS A 111 3.74 -2.27 18.21
C CYS A 111 5.25 -1.96 18.10
N SER A 112 5.79 -1.11 18.96
CA SER A 112 7.17 -0.61 18.89
C SER A 112 8.25 -1.70 18.94
N ASN A 113 7.93 -2.88 19.48
CA ASN A 113 8.86 -4.00 19.65
C ASN A 113 8.87 -5.01 18.48
N TYR A 114 7.97 -4.88 17.49
CA TYR A 114 7.88 -5.88 16.42
C TYR A 114 8.97 -5.77 15.36
N VAL A 115 9.49 -4.56 15.13
CA VAL A 115 10.57 -4.31 14.18
C VAL A 115 11.56 -3.29 14.75
N SER A 116 12.79 -3.31 14.22
CA SER A 116 13.82 -2.33 14.55
C SER A 116 14.50 -1.86 13.28
N SER A 117 14.48 -0.56 13.02
CA SER A 117 15.12 0.03 11.84
C SER A 117 15.43 1.51 12.07
N LYS A 118 16.55 1.98 11.54
CA LYS A 118 16.89 3.42 11.53
C LYS A 118 15.95 4.27 10.66
N TYR A 119 15.19 3.63 9.79
CA TYR A 119 14.24 4.26 8.88
C TYR A 119 12.83 4.32 9.47
N TRP A 120 12.62 3.81 10.69
CA TRP A 120 11.31 3.63 11.28
C TRP A 120 11.06 4.53 12.47
N TYR A 121 9.89 5.15 12.46
CA TYR A 121 9.29 5.81 13.61
C TYR A 121 7.95 5.17 13.90
N PHE A 122 7.67 4.90 15.15
CA PHE A 122 6.40 4.37 15.62
C PHE A 122 5.72 5.35 16.55
N ILE A 123 4.43 5.55 16.34
CA ILE A 123 3.56 6.40 17.17
C ILE A 123 2.39 5.54 17.64
N LYS A 124 2.24 5.43 18.96
CA LYS A 124 1.05 4.85 19.57
C LYS A 124 -0.02 5.92 19.71
N ASP A 125 -0.97 5.97 18.79
CA ASP A 125 -2.08 6.92 18.78
C ASP A 125 -3.19 6.40 17.85
N ASP A 126 -4.37 7.02 17.91
CA ASP A 126 -5.41 6.94 16.90
C ASP A 126 -4.94 7.70 15.64
N ASP A 127 -4.93 7.04 14.49
CA ASP A 127 -4.38 7.55 13.25
C ASP A 127 -5.10 8.82 12.75
N ILE A 128 -6.42 8.91 12.95
CA ILE A 128 -7.23 10.08 12.58
C ILE A 128 -6.94 11.25 13.52
N SER A 129 -6.79 10.97 14.81
CA SER A 129 -6.41 11.96 15.80
C SER A 129 -5.02 12.52 15.52
N PHE A 130 -4.07 11.62 15.24
CA PHE A 130 -2.70 11.98 14.93
C PHE A 130 -2.61 12.81 13.63
N ALA A 131 -3.35 12.44 12.58
CA ALA A 131 -3.44 13.25 11.36
C ALA A 131 -3.87 14.69 11.62
N LYS A 132 -4.82 14.88 12.54
CA LYS A 132 -5.39 16.20 12.86
C LYS A 132 -4.52 17.05 13.77
N LYS A 133 -3.82 16.43 14.72
CA LYS A 133 -3.19 17.15 15.85
C LYS A 133 -1.68 16.94 15.95
N GLY A 134 -1.16 15.80 15.50
CA GLY A 134 0.23 15.39 15.73
C GLY A 134 1.11 15.42 14.50
N PHE A 135 0.57 15.15 13.33
CA PHE A 135 1.37 14.92 12.12
C PHE A 135 2.19 16.14 11.69
N LEU A 136 1.61 17.34 11.75
CA LEU A 136 2.33 18.57 11.38
C LEU A 136 3.49 18.87 12.33
N ASP A 137 3.26 18.70 13.64
CA ASP A 137 4.28 18.92 14.66
C ASP A 137 5.38 17.87 14.57
N TRP A 138 5.02 16.61 14.33
CA TRP A 138 6.00 15.54 14.08
C TRP A 138 6.86 15.84 12.85
N CYS A 139 6.25 16.24 11.74
CA CYS A 139 7.00 16.63 10.53
C CYS A 139 7.95 17.79 10.80
N LYS A 140 7.51 18.80 11.55
CA LYS A 140 8.33 19.95 11.95
C LYS A 140 9.51 19.49 12.82
N GLU A 141 9.27 18.65 13.82
CA GLU A 141 10.33 18.08 14.69
C GLU A 141 11.39 17.33 13.88
N LYS A 142 10.95 16.54 12.90
CA LYS A 142 11.83 15.76 12.03
C LYS A 142 12.39 16.54 10.83
N SER A 143 12.11 17.83 10.73
CA SER A 143 12.50 18.69 9.60
C SER A 143 12.04 18.13 8.24
N MET A 144 10.87 17.51 8.22
CA MET A 144 10.24 16.93 7.03
C MET A 144 9.12 17.81 6.51
N ARG A 145 8.83 17.71 5.20
CA ARG A 145 7.61 18.31 4.64
C ARG A 145 6.40 17.53 5.14
N PRO A 146 5.28 18.18 5.45
CA PRO A 146 4.05 17.51 5.87
C PRO A 146 3.30 16.92 4.65
N GLU A 147 3.99 16.09 3.91
CA GLU A 147 3.52 15.41 2.70
C GLU A 147 3.96 13.95 2.74
N ALA A 148 3.00 13.04 2.69
CA ALA A 148 3.24 11.61 2.54
C ALA A 148 3.26 11.22 1.05
N ASP A 149 4.28 10.51 0.62
CA ASP A 149 4.36 10.00 -0.75
C ASP A 149 3.59 8.67 -0.87
N ILE A 150 3.48 7.94 0.24
CA ILE A 150 2.65 6.74 0.37
C ILE A 150 1.92 6.80 1.70
N VAL A 151 0.63 6.49 1.68
CA VAL A 151 -0.17 6.18 2.88
C VAL A 151 -0.71 4.76 2.69
N PHE A 152 -0.23 3.83 3.51
CA PHE A 152 -0.70 2.46 3.58
C PHE A 152 -1.72 2.35 4.70
N ILE A 153 -2.90 1.78 4.43
CA ILE A 153 -4.05 1.74 5.32
C ILE A 153 -4.48 0.29 5.53
N ASP A 154 -4.33 -0.20 6.76
CA ASP A 154 -4.67 -1.56 7.17
C ASP A 154 -5.10 -1.58 8.66
N THR A 155 -6.21 -0.96 8.98
CA THR A 155 -6.67 -0.70 10.36
C THR A 155 -7.93 -1.48 10.72
N SER A 156 -9.02 -0.80 11.05
CA SER A 156 -10.26 -1.40 11.55
C SER A 156 -11.15 -2.04 10.48
N HIS A 157 -10.92 -1.76 9.21
CA HIS A 157 -11.67 -2.21 8.02
C HIS A 157 -13.15 -1.79 8.03
N LEU A 158 -13.54 -0.88 8.91
CA LEU A 158 -14.89 -0.36 8.99
C LEU A 158 -15.09 0.81 8.04
N TYR A 159 -16.22 0.85 7.33
CA TYR A 159 -16.54 1.90 6.36
C TYR A 159 -16.36 3.32 6.92
N GLU A 160 -16.95 3.61 8.07
CA GLU A 160 -16.90 4.95 8.68
C GLU A 160 -15.48 5.35 9.11
N HIS A 161 -14.68 4.39 9.54
CA HIS A 161 -13.29 4.63 9.91
C HIS A 161 -12.44 4.88 8.67
N THR A 162 -12.48 3.98 7.69
CA THR A 162 -11.73 4.11 6.44
C THR A 162 -12.08 5.40 5.68
N LYS A 163 -13.35 5.79 5.68
CA LYS A 163 -13.76 7.09 5.13
C LYS A 163 -13.05 8.26 5.82
N LYS A 164 -12.99 8.27 7.15
CA LYS A 164 -12.29 9.31 7.92
C LYS A 164 -10.78 9.28 7.71
N GLU A 165 -10.18 8.10 7.56
CA GLU A 165 -8.77 7.95 7.18
C GLU A 165 -8.50 8.60 5.83
N ILE A 166 -9.30 8.30 4.81
CA ILE A 166 -9.19 8.91 3.48
C ILE A 166 -9.31 10.43 3.59
N GLU A 167 -10.33 10.95 4.28
CA GLU A 167 -10.55 12.37 4.46
C GLU A 167 -9.41 13.08 5.19
N SER A 168 -8.78 12.40 6.15
CA SER A 168 -7.72 12.97 6.98
C SER A 168 -6.36 12.95 6.27
N TRP A 169 -6.01 11.81 5.66
CA TRP A 169 -4.69 11.58 5.11
C TRP A 169 -4.51 11.99 3.64
N SER A 170 -5.60 12.02 2.84
CA SER A 170 -5.51 12.51 1.45
C SER A 170 -5.08 13.97 1.34
N LYS A 171 -5.26 14.77 2.38
CA LYS A 171 -4.83 16.17 2.46
C LYS A 171 -3.31 16.30 2.49
N PHE A 172 -2.65 15.31 3.10
CA PHE A 172 -1.20 15.24 3.20
C PHE A 172 -0.55 14.46 2.06
N LEU A 173 -1.34 13.91 1.15
CA LEU A 173 -0.81 13.15 0.03
C LEU A 173 -0.06 14.05 -0.95
N SER A 174 1.19 13.72 -1.25
CA SER A 174 2.00 14.44 -2.23
C SER A 174 1.37 14.42 -3.63
N LYS A 175 1.87 15.25 -4.54
CA LYS A 175 1.29 15.42 -5.89
C LYS A 175 1.21 14.14 -6.72
N GLU A 176 2.14 13.21 -6.52
CA GLU A 176 2.15 11.88 -7.16
C GLU A 176 1.99 10.75 -6.13
N GLY A 177 1.46 11.07 -4.96
CA GLY A 177 1.35 10.15 -3.85
C GLY A 177 0.36 9.03 -4.07
N PHE A 178 0.50 8.00 -3.26
CA PHE A 178 -0.30 6.77 -3.30
C PHE A 178 -1.06 6.57 -1.99
N LEU A 179 -2.34 6.21 -2.12
CA LEU A 179 -3.09 5.55 -1.06
C LEU A 179 -3.12 4.05 -1.37
N ILE A 180 -2.74 3.22 -0.43
CA ILE A 180 -2.72 1.76 -0.58
C ILE A 180 -3.59 1.19 0.54
N PHE A 181 -4.63 0.46 0.17
CA PHE A 181 -5.58 -0.14 1.10
C PHE A 181 -5.47 -1.65 1.05
N HIS A 182 -5.33 -2.27 2.20
CA HIS A 182 -5.50 -3.71 2.36
C HIS A 182 -6.95 -4.04 2.73
N ASP A 183 -7.30 -5.32 2.73
CA ASP A 183 -8.61 -5.86 3.08
C ASP A 183 -9.80 -5.27 2.28
N THR A 184 -9.55 -4.94 1.01
CA THR A 184 -10.54 -4.37 0.11
C THR A 184 -11.48 -5.41 -0.51
N ASN A 185 -11.19 -6.72 -0.33
CA ASN A 185 -12.04 -7.85 -0.71
C ASN A 185 -12.18 -8.83 0.45
N MET A 186 -12.71 -8.35 1.55
CA MET A 186 -12.92 -9.23 2.69
C MET A 186 -14.20 -10.01 2.57
N GLY A 187 -14.06 -11.35 2.63
CA GLY A 187 -15.18 -12.27 2.65
C GLY A 187 -16.09 -12.04 3.85
N LYS A 188 -17.36 -12.40 3.68
CA LYS A 188 -18.35 -12.42 4.76
C LYS A 188 -17.99 -13.53 5.75
N GLY A 189 -17.81 -13.25 7.01
CA GLY A 189 -17.66 -14.29 8.01
C GLY A 189 -16.90 -13.90 9.27
N ALA A 190 -17.00 -14.75 10.27
CA ALA A 190 -16.18 -14.72 11.47
C ALA A 190 -14.89 -15.50 11.21
N TYR A 191 -13.77 -15.03 11.73
CA TYR A 191 -12.50 -15.74 11.69
C TYR A 191 -11.96 -15.93 13.11
N ALA A 192 -11.26 -17.03 13.34
CA ALA A 192 -10.59 -17.29 14.61
C ALA A 192 -9.27 -16.50 14.65
N ARG A 193 -9.06 -15.74 15.70
CA ARG A 193 -7.79 -15.09 15.99
C ARG A 193 -6.84 -16.05 16.70
N ASN A 194 -5.53 -15.75 16.67
CA ASN A 194 -4.52 -16.57 17.33
C ASN A 194 -4.69 -16.68 18.84
N ASP A 195 -5.37 -15.72 19.48
CA ASP A 195 -5.70 -15.71 20.90
C ASP A 195 -6.98 -16.51 21.24
N GLY A 196 -7.60 -17.16 20.23
CA GLY A 196 -8.82 -17.93 20.35
C GLY A 196 -10.11 -17.09 20.33
N SER A 197 -10.02 -15.78 20.22
CA SER A 197 -11.18 -14.92 20.05
C SER A 197 -11.72 -15.01 18.62
N ILE A 198 -13.01 -14.67 18.45
CA ILE A 198 -13.65 -14.63 17.13
C ILE A 198 -13.62 -13.18 16.67
N GLY A 199 -12.88 -12.91 15.57
CA GLY A 199 -13.01 -11.69 14.82
C GLY A 199 -14.31 -11.74 14.02
N ILE A 200 -15.20 -10.77 14.25
CA ILE A 200 -16.35 -10.60 13.35
C ILE A 200 -15.80 -9.91 12.12
N GLY A 201 -15.93 -10.56 10.98
CA GLY A 201 -15.54 -9.95 9.71
C GLY A 201 -16.38 -8.70 9.49
N TRP A 202 -15.78 -7.59 9.77
CA TRP A 202 -16.03 -6.31 9.13
C TRP A 202 -17.51 -6.03 8.89
N ASP A 203 -18.26 -5.74 9.79
CA ASP A 203 -19.70 -5.42 9.73
C ASP A 203 -20.52 -5.95 8.51
N ASN A 204 -19.96 -6.85 7.69
CA ASN A 204 -20.48 -7.40 6.42
C ASN A 204 -20.93 -6.36 5.38
N LYS A 205 -20.43 -5.13 5.45
CA LYS A 205 -20.88 -4.00 4.63
C LYS A 205 -19.84 -3.53 3.62
N ARG A 206 -18.89 -4.41 3.25
CA ARG A 206 -17.83 -4.07 2.29
C ARG A 206 -17.01 -2.84 2.73
N GLY A 207 -16.68 -2.73 4.02
CA GLY A 207 -16.21 -1.51 4.67
C GLY A 207 -15.18 -0.71 3.89
N VAL A 208 -13.97 -1.27 3.64
CA VAL A 208 -12.87 -0.55 2.98
C VAL A 208 -13.24 -0.21 1.53
N ILE A 209 -13.67 -1.19 0.72
CA ILE A 209 -13.97 -0.94 -0.69
C ILE A 209 -15.12 0.05 -0.86
N ARG A 210 -16.13 0.04 0.01
CA ARG A 210 -17.22 0.99 0.00
C ARG A 210 -16.75 2.44 0.26
N ALA A 211 -15.80 2.64 1.16
CA ALA A 211 -15.21 3.95 1.39
C ALA A 211 -14.42 4.44 0.15
N ILE A 212 -13.73 3.52 -0.52
CA ILE A 212 -13.03 3.80 -1.78
C ILE A 212 -14.04 4.14 -2.89
N GLU A 213 -15.15 3.41 -3.00
CA GLU A 213 -16.22 3.70 -3.97
C GLU A 213 -16.76 5.12 -3.82
N GLU A 214 -17.02 5.54 -2.59
CA GLU A 214 -17.48 6.90 -2.30
C GLU A 214 -16.42 7.94 -2.68
N PHE A 215 -15.16 7.71 -2.31
CA PHE A 215 -14.05 8.59 -2.64
C PHE A 215 -13.82 8.73 -4.16
N MET A 216 -13.98 7.64 -4.89
CA MET A 216 -13.82 7.60 -6.36
C MET A 216 -15.08 8.01 -7.12
N GLY A 217 -16.25 8.07 -6.45
CA GLY A 217 -17.55 8.35 -7.08
C GLY A 217 -18.04 7.24 -8.02
N LYS A 218 -17.66 5.97 -7.77
CA LYS A 218 -17.99 4.81 -8.60
C LYS A 218 -18.18 3.57 -7.75
N SER A 219 -18.93 2.58 -8.28
CA SER A 219 -19.07 1.26 -7.69
C SER A 219 -18.14 0.26 -8.37
N TYR A 220 -17.62 -0.70 -7.60
CA TYR A 220 -16.67 -1.71 -8.03
C TYR A 220 -17.11 -3.11 -7.61
N ASP A 221 -16.69 -4.13 -8.37
CA ASP A 221 -16.76 -5.53 -7.97
C ASP A 221 -15.39 -5.96 -7.43
N GLU A 222 -15.26 -5.98 -6.10
CA GLU A 222 -14.03 -6.34 -5.40
C GLU A 222 -13.57 -7.78 -5.62
N ASN A 223 -14.43 -8.64 -6.21
CA ASN A 223 -14.06 -10.02 -6.52
C ASN A 223 -13.25 -10.15 -7.82
N THR A 224 -13.11 -9.06 -8.58
CA THR A 224 -12.41 -9.06 -9.87
C THR A 224 -11.21 -8.12 -9.87
N TYR A 225 -10.24 -8.39 -10.76
CA TYR A 225 -9.19 -7.41 -11.05
C TYR A 225 -9.78 -6.28 -11.88
N PHE A 226 -9.54 -5.05 -11.47
CA PHE A 226 -9.93 -3.89 -12.27
C PHE A 226 -8.95 -2.72 -12.14
N CYS A 227 -8.99 -1.85 -13.16
CA CYS A 227 -8.33 -0.56 -13.16
C CYS A 227 -9.35 0.51 -13.49
N ASP A 228 -9.22 1.67 -12.87
CA ASP A 228 -10.09 2.82 -13.15
C ASP A 228 -9.33 4.14 -13.10
N THR A 229 -9.95 5.16 -13.69
CA THR A 229 -9.47 6.54 -13.65
C THR A 229 -10.65 7.45 -13.38
N SER A 230 -10.74 8.00 -12.18
CA SER A 230 -11.84 8.84 -11.73
C SER A 230 -11.37 9.83 -10.67
N ALA A 231 -12.15 10.87 -10.41
CA ALA A 231 -11.95 11.85 -9.34
C ALA A 231 -10.51 12.42 -9.22
N GLY A 232 -9.76 12.46 -10.32
CA GLY A 232 -8.36 12.92 -10.30
C GLY A 232 -7.34 11.86 -9.84
N TYR A 233 -7.73 10.59 -9.79
CA TYR A 233 -6.90 9.46 -9.39
C TYR A 233 -6.89 8.34 -10.44
N ASN A 234 -5.84 7.53 -10.42
CA ASN A 234 -5.78 6.21 -11.05
C ASN A 234 -5.88 5.16 -9.97
N LEU A 235 -6.68 4.13 -10.19
CA LEU A 235 -6.90 3.04 -9.26
C LEU A 235 -6.58 1.71 -9.93
N ILE A 236 -5.99 0.78 -9.17
CA ILE A 236 -5.86 -0.63 -9.51
C ILE A 236 -6.22 -1.48 -8.31
N HIS A 237 -6.99 -2.55 -8.54
CA HIS A 237 -7.45 -3.48 -7.52
C HIS A 237 -7.01 -4.91 -7.82
N PHE A 238 -6.62 -5.61 -6.76
CA PHE A 238 -6.22 -7.01 -6.74
C PHE A 238 -7.13 -7.76 -5.75
N PRO A 239 -7.95 -8.72 -6.19
CA PRO A 239 -8.96 -9.36 -5.35
C PRO A 239 -8.43 -10.45 -4.42
N ASN A 240 -7.24 -10.99 -4.67
CA ASN A 240 -6.66 -12.08 -3.88
C ASN A 240 -6.19 -11.59 -2.50
N CYS A 241 -5.98 -12.52 -1.56
CA CYS A 241 -5.41 -12.26 -0.23
C CYS A 241 -6.12 -11.11 0.50
N ASN A 242 -7.44 -11.22 0.66
CA ASN A 242 -8.37 -10.22 1.21
C ASN A 242 -8.48 -8.91 0.41
N GLY A 243 -7.80 -8.80 -0.71
CA GLY A 243 -7.84 -7.64 -1.58
C GLY A 243 -6.83 -6.55 -1.23
N LEU A 244 -6.23 -5.99 -2.27
CA LEU A 244 -5.38 -4.80 -2.21
C LEU A 244 -5.84 -3.79 -3.25
N THR A 245 -6.06 -2.56 -2.85
CA THR A 245 -6.38 -1.46 -3.78
C THR A 245 -5.32 -0.37 -3.68
N ILE A 246 -4.79 0.03 -4.82
CA ILE A 246 -3.77 1.07 -4.91
C ILE A 246 -4.34 2.23 -5.71
N ILE A 247 -4.34 3.40 -5.12
CA ILE A 247 -4.84 4.64 -5.71
C ILE A 247 -3.67 5.60 -5.85
N LYS A 248 -3.44 6.10 -7.04
CA LYS A 248 -2.42 7.11 -7.31
C LYS A 248 -3.04 8.43 -7.70
N LYS A 249 -2.64 9.51 -7.01
CA LYS A 249 -3.04 10.88 -7.37
C LYS A 249 -2.50 11.25 -8.75
N ARG A 250 -3.34 11.85 -9.58
CA ARG A 250 -2.95 12.35 -10.90
C ARG A 250 -2.48 13.79 -10.79
N ILE A 251 -1.47 14.13 -11.57
CA ILE A 251 -1.09 15.53 -11.72
C ILE A 251 -2.12 16.17 -12.64
N SER A 252 -2.85 17.15 -12.14
CA SER A 252 -3.62 18.06 -13.01
C SER A 252 -2.64 18.76 -13.94
N ARG A 253 -2.87 18.68 -15.22
CA ARG A 253 -2.13 19.44 -16.22
C ARG A 253 -2.60 20.89 -16.21
#